data_19cad8e6c9f3cbf725944d404f6a0bb9
#
_entry.id   19cad8e6c9f3cbf725944d404f6a0bb9
#
_cell.length_a   1.000
_cell.length_b   1.000
_cell.length_c   1.000
_cell.angle_alpha   90.00
_cell.angle_beta   90.00
_cell.angle_gamma   90.00
#
_symmetry.space_group_name_H-M   'P 1'
#
loop_
_entity.id
_entity.type
_entity.pdbx_description
1 polymer ?
#
loop_
_entity_poly.entity_id
_entity_poly.type
_entity_poly.pdbx_seq_one_letter_code
_entity_poly.pdbx_strand_id
1 'polypeptide(L)'
;MTESEFLVLADTCLRQVEELFEQAFENDEYDVECSRSGNVLTVEFIDTNSKIIINSQAPMQEMWVAARSGGFHYKYDGQHWLNTRDGSELFATLSRVAQEQGR
;
A
#
# COMPACT_ATOMS: atom_id res chain seq x y z
N MET A 1 0.31 -18.48 9.86
CA MET A 1 0.75 -18.73 8.47
C MET A 1 2.25 -18.89 8.42
N THR A 2 2.76 -19.64 7.46
CA THR A 2 4.20 -19.80 7.28
C THR A 2 4.79 -18.55 6.66
N GLU A 3 6.12 -18.41 6.74
CA GLU A 3 6.82 -17.30 6.09
C GLU A 3 6.58 -17.33 4.57
N SER A 4 6.64 -18.52 3.96
CA SER A 4 6.40 -18.67 2.53
C SER A 4 5.00 -18.23 2.13
N GLU A 5 4.00 -18.60 2.91
CA GLU A 5 2.62 -18.17 2.66
C GLU A 5 2.49 -16.65 2.80
N PHE A 6 3.11 -16.07 3.82
CA PHE A 6 3.11 -14.63 4.00
C PHE A 6 3.74 -13.90 2.81
N LEU A 7 4.90 -14.39 2.35
CA LEU A 7 5.61 -13.73 1.24
C LEU A 7 4.80 -13.73 -0.06
N VAL A 8 4.06 -14.82 -0.33
CA VAL A 8 3.17 -14.88 -1.50
C VAL A 8 2.02 -13.88 -1.36
N LEU A 9 1.40 -13.81 -0.18
CA LEU A 9 0.30 -12.87 0.08
C LEU A 9 0.78 -11.42 0.02
N ALA A 10 1.96 -11.15 0.57
CA ALA A 10 2.54 -9.81 0.56
C ALA A 10 2.87 -9.37 -0.88
N ASP A 11 3.46 -10.25 -1.68
CA ASP A 11 3.74 -9.95 -3.09
C ASP A 11 2.47 -9.66 -3.87
N THR A 12 1.42 -10.46 -3.64
CA THR A 12 0.12 -10.24 -4.27
C THR A 12 -0.44 -8.87 -3.86
N CYS A 13 -0.34 -8.53 -2.58
CA CYS A 13 -0.80 -7.22 -2.08
C CYS A 13 -0.05 -6.08 -2.77
N LEU A 14 1.27 -6.15 -2.85
CA LEU A 14 2.08 -5.11 -3.50
C LEU A 14 1.71 -4.96 -4.98
N ARG A 15 1.49 -6.07 -5.69
CA ARG A 15 1.07 -6.02 -7.09
C ARG A 15 -0.31 -5.39 -7.24
N GLN A 16 -1.24 -5.70 -6.34
CA GLN A 16 -2.60 -5.12 -6.37
C GLN A 16 -2.57 -3.61 -6.09
N VAL A 17 -1.71 -3.17 -5.18
CA VAL A 17 -1.53 -1.73 -4.92
C VAL A 17 -0.97 -1.03 -6.15
N GLU A 18 0.03 -1.63 -6.78
CA GLU A 18 0.61 -1.08 -8.00
C GLU A 18 -0.42 -0.96 -9.12
N GLU A 19 -1.22 -2.01 -9.33
CA GLU A 19 -2.31 -1.99 -10.32
C GLU A 19 -3.34 -0.91 -10.01
N LEU A 20 -3.68 -0.73 -8.75
CA LEU A 20 -4.64 0.30 -8.32
C LEU A 20 -4.18 1.70 -8.74
N PHE A 21 -2.91 2.03 -8.50
CA PHE A 21 -2.38 3.35 -8.83
C PHE A 21 -2.08 3.51 -10.32
N GLU A 22 -1.68 2.45 -11.02
CA GLU A 22 -1.54 2.48 -12.48
C GLU A 22 -2.88 2.74 -13.13
N GLN A 23 -3.96 2.11 -12.63
CA GLN A 23 -5.31 2.31 -13.13
C GLN A 23 -5.78 3.75 -12.87
N ALA A 24 -5.48 4.29 -11.70
CA ALA A 24 -5.81 5.67 -11.36
C ALA A 24 -5.09 6.65 -12.29
N PHE A 25 -3.84 6.37 -12.65
CA PHE A 25 -3.09 7.18 -13.61
C PHE A 25 -3.71 7.11 -15.00
N GLU A 26 -4.07 5.91 -15.47
CA GLU A 26 -4.71 5.74 -16.78
C GLU A 26 -6.07 6.44 -16.87
N ASN A 27 -6.78 6.52 -15.75
CA ASN A 27 -8.08 7.18 -15.66
C ASN A 27 -7.98 8.68 -15.38
N ASP A 28 -6.78 9.25 -15.40
CA ASP A 28 -6.52 10.67 -15.13
C ASP A 28 -6.96 11.12 -13.73
N GLU A 29 -7.00 10.19 -12.77
CA GLU A 29 -7.35 10.53 -11.39
C GLU A 29 -6.18 11.17 -10.65
N TYR A 30 -4.97 10.63 -10.86
CA TYR A 30 -3.74 11.10 -10.24
C TYR A 30 -2.58 10.99 -11.21
N ASP A 31 -1.64 11.94 -11.14
CA ASP A 31 -0.36 11.83 -11.82
C ASP A 31 0.62 11.16 -10.87
N VAL A 32 0.79 9.85 -11.04
CA VAL A 32 1.61 9.03 -10.14
C VAL A 32 2.64 8.22 -10.90
N GLU A 33 3.76 7.98 -10.25
CA GLU A 33 4.78 7.04 -10.69
C GLU A 33 4.97 5.97 -9.62
N CYS A 34 4.89 4.71 -10.03
CA CYS A 34 5.13 3.57 -9.14
C CYS A 34 6.50 3.00 -9.43
N SER A 35 7.26 2.72 -8.38
CA SER A 35 8.52 2.01 -8.52
C SER A 35 8.61 0.95 -7.42
N ARG A 36 9.05 -0.25 -7.79
CA ARG A 36 9.15 -1.35 -6.85
C ARG A 36 10.57 -1.88 -6.82
N SER A 37 11.09 -2.09 -5.60
CA SER A 37 12.37 -2.73 -5.36
C SER A 37 12.17 -3.80 -4.29
N GLY A 38 12.14 -5.07 -4.72
CA GLY A 38 11.91 -6.20 -3.82
C GLY A 38 10.58 -6.09 -3.09
N ASN A 39 10.62 -5.96 -1.78
CA ASN A 39 9.44 -5.88 -0.91
C ASN A 39 8.99 -4.44 -0.63
N VAL A 40 9.50 -3.46 -1.36
CA VAL A 40 9.15 -2.05 -1.16
C VAL A 40 8.55 -1.48 -2.45
N LEU A 41 7.37 -0.92 -2.33
CA LEU A 41 6.69 -0.21 -3.41
C LEU A 41 6.58 1.27 -3.04
N THR A 42 7.04 2.14 -3.92
CA THR A 42 6.92 3.59 -3.75
C THR A 42 5.94 4.12 -4.78
N VAL A 43 4.92 4.84 -4.31
CA VAL A 43 3.97 5.56 -5.15
C VAL A 43 4.24 7.04 -4.98
N GLU A 44 4.68 7.69 -6.04
CA GLU A 44 5.01 9.12 -6.01
C GLU A 44 3.92 9.91 -6.71
N PHE A 45 3.36 10.90 -6.01
CA PHE A 45 2.40 11.85 -6.58
C PHE A 45 3.17 13.05 -7.10
N ILE A 46 3.20 13.21 -8.41
CA ILE A 46 4.05 14.20 -9.08
C ILE A 46 3.56 15.62 -8.77
N ASP A 47 2.25 15.85 -8.85
CA ASP A 47 1.67 17.20 -8.69
C ASP A 47 1.85 17.77 -7.29
N THR A 48 1.87 16.92 -6.27
CA THR A 48 1.96 17.36 -4.87
C THR A 48 3.33 17.09 -4.25
N ASN A 49 4.23 16.45 -5.01
CA ASN A 49 5.56 16.06 -4.54
C ASN A 49 5.50 15.28 -3.23
N SER A 50 4.61 14.29 -3.19
CA SER A 50 4.41 13.45 -2.00
C SER A 50 4.48 11.97 -2.38
N LYS A 51 4.66 11.13 -1.37
CA LYS A 51 4.83 9.68 -1.57
C LYS A 51 3.99 8.88 -0.62
N ILE A 52 3.62 7.66 -1.05
CA ILE A 52 3.17 6.59 -0.19
C ILE A 52 4.16 5.43 -0.38
N ILE A 53 4.66 4.89 0.72
CA ILE A 53 5.57 3.76 0.67
C ILE A 53 4.87 2.56 1.33
N ILE A 54 4.79 1.45 0.60
CA ILE A 54 4.19 0.22 1.08
C ILE A 54 5.26 -0.86 1.09
N ASN A 55 5.44 -1.54 2.22
CA ASN A 55 6.42 -2.61 2.29
C ASN A 55 5.94 -3.75 3.18
N SER A 56 6.47 -4.95 2.91
CA SER A 56 6.20 -6.10 3.75
C SER A 56 7.26 -6.23 4.83
N GLN A 57 6.83 -6.70 6.02
CA GLN A 57 7.69 -6.96 7.16
C GLN A 57 7.52 -8.44 7.53
N ALA A 58 8.35 -9.31 6.96
CA ALA A 58 8.24 -10.75 7.11
C ALA A 58 8.33 -11.23 8.57
N PRO A 59 9.27 -10.73 9.39
CA PRO A 59 9.35 -11.19 10.79
C PRO A 59 8.07 -10.96 11.58
N MET A 60 7.31 -9.92 11.26
CA MET A 60 6.07 -9.56 11.95
C MET A 60 4.83 -10.05 11.20
N GLN A 61 5.00 -10.53 9.97
CA GLN A 61 3.91 -10.89 9.06
C GLN A 61 2.91 -9.75 8.90
N GLU A 62 3.44 -8.55 8.65
CA GLU A 62 2.65 -7.33 8.47
C GLU A 62 2.97 -6.64 7.16
N MET A 63 1.99 -5.91 6.64
CA MET A 63 2.21 -4.91 5.59
C MET A 63 2.25 -3.53 6.27
N TRP A 64 3.23 -2.72 5.90
CA TRP A 64 3.40 -1.38 6.45
C TRP A 64 3.18 -0.35 5.36
N VAL A 65 2.44 0.73 5.71
CA VAL A 65 2.16 1.85 4.82
C VAL A 65 2.64 3.12 5.51
N ALA A 66 3.48 3.87 4.80
CA ALA A 66 3.93 5.18 5.26
C ALA A 66 3.40 6.23 4.29
N ALA A 67 2.65 7.20 4.82
CA ALA A 67 2.04 8.27 4.05
C ALA A 67 2.26 9.60 4.75
N ARG A 68 1.85 10.70 4.10
CA ARG A 68 1.98 12.03 4.71
C ARG A 68 1.24 12.12 6.05
N SER A 69 0.11 11.45 6.17
CA SER A 69 -0.73 11.47 7.39
C SER A 69 -0.23 10.55 8.49
N GLY A 70 0.74 9.68 8.24
CA GLY A 70 1.29 8.79 9.26
C GLY A 70 1.67 7.42 8.75
N GLY A 71 2.03 6.54 9.69
CA GLY A 71 2.39 5.16 9.41
C GLY A 71 1.33 4.19 9.93
N PHE A 72 1.06 3.15 9.14
CA PHE A 72 0.00 2.18 9.44
C PHE A 72 0.53 0.76 9.25
N HIS A 73 0.15 -0.15 10.15
CA HIS A 73 0.53 -1.55 10.09
C HIS A 73 -0.71 -2.43 9.90
N TYR A 74 -0.60 -3.43 9.05
CA TYR A 74 -1.73 -4.28 8.66
C TYR A 74 -1.38 -5.76 8.83
N LYS A 75 -2.31 -6.53 9.41
CA LYS A 75 -2.21 -7.98 9.48
C LYS A 75 -3.31 -8.61 8.62
N TYR A 76 -3.01 -9.78 8.07
CA TYR A 76 -3.95 -10.52 7.21
C TYR A 76 -4.84 -11.41 8.06
N ASP A 77 -6.18 -11.29 7.88
CA ASP A 77 -7.16 -12.06 8.64
C ASP A 77 -7.68 -13.30 7.89
N GLY A 78 -7.13 -13.58 6.72
CA GLY A 78 -7.60 -14.66 5.83
C GLY A 78 -8.31 -14.13 4.58
N GLN A 79 -8.73 -12.87 4.59
CA GLN A 79 -9.41 -12.23 3.45
C GLN A 79 -8.89 -10.82 3.19
N HIS A 80 -8.59 -10.07 4.25
CA HIS A 80 -8.23 -8.66 4.15
C HIS A 80 -7.01 -8.33 5.00
N TRP A 81 -6.30 -7.27 4.61
CA TRP A 81 -5.24 -6.67 5.42
C TRP A 81 -5.88 -5.59 6.29
N LEU A 82 -5.89 -5.83 7.60
CA LEU A 82 -6.56 -4.95 8.57
C LEU A 82 -5.56 -4.24 9.47
N ASN A 83 -5.79 -2.94 9.66
CA ASN A 83 -4.97 -2.09 10.52
C ASN A 83 -4.97 -2.65 11.95
N THR A 84 -3.77 -2.79 12.54
CA THR A 84 -3.61 -3.39 13.86
C THR A 84 -4.17 -2.53 14.99
N ARG A 85 -4.47 -1.25 14.71
CA ARG A 85 -5.00 -0.31 15.71
C ARG A 85 -6.52 -0.19 15.64
N ASP A 86 -7.06 0.00 14.43
CA ASP A 86 -8.48 0.35 14.28
C ASP A 86 -9.27 -0.62 13.39
N GLY A 87 -8.62 -1.62 12.83
CA GLY A 87 -9.29 -2.62 11.99
C GLY A 87 -9.66 -2.13 10.59
N SER A 88 -9.26 -0.92 10.19
CA SER A 88 -9.56 -0.43 8.85
C SER A 88 -8.79 -1.23 7.80
N GLU A 89 -9.37 -1.35 6.60
CA GLU A 89 -8.84 -2.17 5.53
C GLU A 89 -7.82 -1.38 4.70
N LEU A 90 -6.74 -2.05 4.25
CA LEU A 90 -5.58 -1.43 3.62
C LEU A 90 -5.94 -0.63 2.36
N PHE A 91 -6.72 -1.22 1.45
CA PHE A 91 -7.05 -0.55 0.18
C PHE A 91 -7.98 0.65 0.39
N ALA A 92 -8.90 0.55 1.36
CA ALA A 92 -9.76 1.67 1.73
C ALA A 92 -8.93 2.82 2.28
N THR A 93 -7.93 2.52 3.10
CA THR A 93 -7.01 3.53 3.63
C THR A 93 -6.18 4.16 2.52
N LEU A 94 -5.66 3.36 1.59
CA LEU A 94 -4.89 3.89 0.46
C LEU A 94 -5.73 4.84 -0.39
N SER A 95 -6.99 4.51 -0.65
CA SER A 95 -7.89 5.38 -1.41
C SER A 95 -8.10 6.71 -0.70
N ARG A 96 -8.32 6.68 0.61
CA ARG A 96 -8.49 7.90 1.42
C ARG A 96 -7.23 8.77 1.42
N VAL A 97 -6.08 8.13 1.66
CA VAL A 97 -4.79 8.83 1.72
C VAL A 97 -4.45 9.45 0.35
N ALA A 98 -4.75 8.74 -0.73
CA ALA A 98 -4.53 9.26 -2.08
C ALA A 98 -5.36 10.52 -2.32
N GLN A 99 -6.62 10.56 -1.86
CA GLN A 99 -7.45 11.75 -1.97
C GLN A 99 -6.89 12.90 -1.15
N GLU A 100 -6.36 12.62 0.03
CA GLU A 100 -5.82 13.65 0.91
C GLU A 100 -4.53 14.27 0.39
N GLN A 101 -3.62 13.46 -0.14
CA GLN A 101 -2.28 13.95 -0.51
C GLN A 101 -2.01 14.04 -2.01
N GLY A 102 -2.84 13.42 -2.83
CA GLY A 102 -2.65 13.37 -4.28
C GLY A 102 -3.20 14.57 -5.03
N ARG A 103 -3.89 15.44 -4.35
CA ARG A 103 -4.54 16.61 -4.95
C ARG A 103 -4.27 17.89 -4.21
#